data_bbda54c5acc9aab45b96057d0a3f8221
#
_entry.id   bbda54c5acc9aab45b96057d0a3f8221
#
_cell.length_a   1.000
_cell.length_b   1.000
_cell.length_c   1.000
_cell.angle_alpha   90.00
_cell.angle_beta   90.00
_cell.angle_gamma   90.00
#
_symmetry.space_group_name_H-M   'P 1'
#
loop_
_entity.id
_entity.type
_entity.pdbx_description
1 polymer ?
#
loop_
_entity_poly.entity_id
_entity_poly.type
_entity_poly.pdbx_seq_one_letter_code
_entity_poly.pdbx_strand_id
1 'polypeptide(L)'
;MSKSLIFFIMISCFVLPMKSWGQASADSTLALSTTRKKAFHPIPKRALLFGLIPGGGQVYNRKYWKVPLVYAGLGFATYMIIDNKKKYNRYQQARIYRLDGDSTTVDEFAGLYSDEALFKIRAIYDKNVQKAYIWTGVVYSLSIIDAFVDAHLSNFDVSDDLSIRWMPSTLGGTGYGLSIALEF
;
A
#
# COMPACT_ATOMS: atom_id res chain seq x y z
N MET A 1 16.84 -22.80 4.50
CA MET A 1 16.27 -22.06 3.35
C MET A 1 16.65 -20.61 3.53
N SER A 2 17.45 -20.07 2.63
CA SER A 2 18.06 -18.74 2.74
C SER A 2 16.98 -17.65 2.65
N LYS A 3 17.06 -16.66 3.56
CA LYS A 3 16.18 -15.48 3.58
C LYS A 3 16.20 -14.69 2.26
N SER A 4 17.26 -14.83 1.47
CA SER A 4 17.41 -14.28 0.12
C SER A 4 16.45 -14.90 -0.90
N LEU A 5 16.08 -16.17 -0.75
CA LEU A 5 15.21 -16.85 -1.69
C LEU A 5 13.75 -16.34 -1.62
N ILE A 6 13.30 -16.00 -0.41
CA ILE A 6 11.95 -15.45 -0.19
C ILE A 6 11.85 -14.03 -0.75
N PHE A 7 12.92 -13.24 -0.64
CA PHE A 7 12.99 -11.89 -1.19
C PHE A 7 12.98 -11.88 -2.73
N PHE A 8 13.66 -12.87 -3.35
CA PHE A 8 13.66 -13.04 -4.81
C PHE A 8 12.30 -13.51 -5.36
N ILE A 9 11.59 -14.37 -4.63
CA ILE A 9 10.25 -14.83 -5.03
C ILE A 9 9.23 -13.69 -4.95
N MET A 10 9.34 -12.80 -3.95
CA MET A 10 8.45 -11.62 -3.85
C MET A 10 8.68 -10.60 -4.99
N ILE A 11 9.91 -10.42 -5.44
CA ILE A 11 10.23 -9.52 -6.56
C ILE A 11 9.82 -10.15 -7.91
N SER A 12 9.97 -11.47 -8.07
CA SER A 12 9.60 -12.19 -9.30
C SER A 12 8.09 -12.17 -9.59
N CYS A 13 7.24 -12.04 -8.57
CA CYS A 13 5.79 -11.97 -8.76
C CYS A 13 5.30 -10.60 -9.27
N PHE A 14 6.17 -9.57 -9.29
CA PHE A 14 5.82 -8.22 -9.75
C PHE A 14 6.12 -7.97 -11.23
N VAL A 15 6.81 -8.90 -11.89
CA VAL A 15 7.07 -8.83 -13.34
C VAL A 15 6.06 -9.72 -14.07
N LEU A 16 4.79 -9.32 -14.06
CA LEU A 16 3.82 -9.88 -15.01
C LEU A 16 4.08 -9.26 -16.39
N PRO A 17 4.22 -10.09 -17.45
CA PRO A 17 4.40 -9.57 -18.80
C PRO A 17 3.15 -8.79 -19.19
N MET A 18 3.32 -7.50 -19.45
CA MET A 18 2.32 -6.71 -20.18
C MET A 18 2.17 -7.36 -21.57
N LYS A 19 1.08 -8.08 -21.76
CA LYS A 19 0.70 -8.54 -23.11
C LYS A 19 0.48 -7.31 -23.97
N SER A 20 1.43 -7.04 -24.85
CA SER A 20 1.29 -6.14 -25.97
C SER A 20 0.18 -6.70 -26.87
N TRP A 21 -0.96 -6.04 -26.86
CA TRP A 21 -2.01 -6.33 -27.83
C TRP A 21 -1.62 -5.66 -29.12
N GLY A 22 -1.22 -6.49 -30.09
CA GLY A 22 -0.91 -6.07 -31.44
C GLY A 22 -2.10 -5.35 -32.05
N GLN A 23 -1.79 -4.28 -32.77
CA GLN A 23 -2.70 -3.52 -33.62
C GLN A 23 -3.24 -4.46 -34.71
N ALA A 24 -4.52 -4.78 -34.66
CA ALA A 24 -5.24 -5.32 -35.82
C ALA A 24 -5.65 -4.13 -36.69
N SER A 25 -5.24 -4.20 -37.93
CA SER A 25 -5.45 -3.21 -38.98
C SER A 25 -6.92 -2.88 -39.17
N ALA A 26 -7.15 -1.62 -39.46
CA ALA A 26 -8.44 -1.02 -39.82
C ALA A 26 -8.99 -1.66 -41.10
N ASP A 27 -10.22 -2.09 -41.05
CA ASP A 27 -11.11 -1.86 -42.21
C ASP A 27 -12.58 -1.85 -41.76
N SER A 28 -13.34 -0.91 -42.41
CA SER A 28 -14.80 -0.87 -42.54
C SER A 28 -15.62 -0.27 -41.39
N THR A 29 -16.02 0.96 -41.64
CA THR A 29 -17.38 1.52 -41.44
C THR A 29 -18.43 0.59 -40.87
N LEU A 30 -18.41 0.43 -39.55
CA LEU A 30 -19.54 -0.05 -38.78
C LEU A 30 -19.73 0.92 -37.62
N ALA A 31 -20.93 1.48 -37.55
CA ALA A 31 -21.37 2.33 -36.46
C ALA A 31 -20.93 1.70 -35.12
N LEU A 32 -19.87 2.24 -34.54
CA LEU A 32 -19.50 1.89 -33.17
C LEU A 32 -20.63 2.41 -32.26
N SER A 33 -21.58 1.53 -31.97
CA SER A 33 -22.31 1.66 -30.74
C SER A 33 -21.28 1.44 -29.63
N THR A 34 -20.61 2.50 -29.23
CA THR A 34 -19.79 2.53 -28.02
C THR A 34 -20.75 2.25 -26.88
N THR A 35 -20.83 0.98 -26.51
CA THR A 35 -21.46 0.58 -25.25
C THR A 35 -20.65 1.27 -24.16
N ARG A 36 -21.07 2.48 -23.77
CA ARG A 36 -20.46 3.27 -22.70
C ARG A 36 -20.47 2.37 -21.49
N LYS A 37 -19.31 1.77 -21.15
CA LYS A 37 -19.18 0.94 -19.94
C LYS A 37 -19.65 1.80 -18.78
N LYS A 38 -20.77 1.40 -18.17
CA LYS A 38 -21.35 2.10 -17.04
C LYS A 38 -20.27 2.36 -16.01
N ALA A 39 -19.95 3.63 -15.73
CA ALA A 39 -18.92 4.00 -14.78
C ALA A 39 -19.23 3.36 -13.42
N PHE A 40 -18.27 2.72 -12.81
CA PHE A 40 -18.44 2.11 -11.50
C PHE A 40 -18.36 3.22 -10.45
N HIS A 41 -19.46 3.47 -9.76
CA HIS A 41 -19.54 4.42 -8.65
C HIS A 41 -19.53 3.66 -7.32
N PRO A 42 -18.40 3.61 -6.61
CA PRO A 42 -18.31 2.93 -5.32
C PRO A 42 -19.14 3.68 -4.26
N ILE A 43 -19.85 2.94 -3.42
CA ILE A 43 -20.64 3.50 -2.32
C ILE A 43 -19.70 3.70 -1.11
N PRO A 44 -19.53 4.94 -0.58
CA PRO A 44 -18.57 5.22 0.49
C PRO A 44 -18.78 4.37 1.76
N LYS A 45 -20.03 4.14 2.16
CA LYS A 45 -20.35 3.28 3.31
C LYS A 45 -19.86 1.84 3.12
N ARG A 46 -19.95 1.30 1.90
CA ARG A 46 -19.44 -0.05 1.59
C ARG A 46 -17.92 -0.06 1.54
N ALA A 47 -17.30 0.97 0.97
CA ALA A 47 -15.84 1.10 0.97
C ALA A 47 -15.27 1.09 2.40
N LEU A 48 -15.94 1.76 3.34
CA LEU A 48 -15.57 1.76 4.75
C LEU A 48 -15.71 0.36 5.38
N LEU A 49 -16.81 -0.35 5.12
CA LEU A 49 -17.01 -1.72 5.62
C LEU A 49 -15.96 -2.70 5.06
N PHE A 50 -15.68 -2.64 3.75
CA PHE A 50 -14.62 -3.44 3.15
C PHE A 50 -13.22 -3.02 3.63
N GLY A 51 -13.05 -1.75 4.03
CA GLY A 51 -11.81 -1.23 4.63
C GLY A 51 -11.45 -1.86 5.98
N LEU A 52 -12.40 -2.50 6.68
CA LEU A 52 -12.12 -3.28 7.89
C LEU A 52 -11.23 -4.50 7.60
N ILE A 53 -11.21 -4.98 6.36
CA ILE A 53 -10.21 -5.95 5.91
C ILE A 53 -9.05 -5.14 5.31
N PRO A 54 -7.80 -5.31 5.79
CA PRO A 54 -6.67 -4.58 5.24
C PRO A 54 -6.59 -4.70 3.71
N GLY A 55 -6.60 -3.57 3.01
CA GLY A 55 -6.63 -3.54 1.54
C GLY A 55 -7.99 -3.81 0.89
N GLY A 56 -9.00 -4.29 1.62
CA GLY A 56 -10.32 -4.62 1.07
C GLY A 56 -11.07 -3.41 0.51
N GLY A 57 -10.96 -2.25 1.14
CA GLY A 57 -11.55 -1.00 0.65
C GLY A 57 -10.95 -0.56 -0.69
N GLN A 58 -9.63 -0.72 -0.86
CA GLN A 58 -8.92 -0.42 -2.11
C GLN A 58 -9.34 -1.37 -3.24
N VAL A 59 -9.51 -2.67 -2.92
CA VAL A 59 -10.06 -3.66 -3.87
C VAL A 59 -11.48 -3.29 -4.29
N TYR A 60 -12.34 -2.93 -3.34
CA TYR A 60 -13.71 -2.50 -3.63
C TYR A 60 -13.75 -1.27 -4.55
N ASN A 61 -12.85 -0.29 -4.33
CA ASN A 61 -12.72 0.91 -5.15
C ASN A 61 -12.00 0.66 -6.49
N ARG A 62 -11.61 -0.61 -6.79
CA ARG A 62 -10.83 -1.02 -7.98
C ARG A 62 -9.45 -0.36 -8.10
N LYS A 63 -8.91 0.17 -6.98
CA LYS A 63 -7.57 0.75 -6.91
C LYS A 63 -6.54 -0.28 -6.46
N TYR A 64 -6.41 -1.36 -7.20
CA TYR A 64 -5.59 -2.53 -6.86
C TYR A 64 -4.12 -2.20 -6.60
N TRP A 65 -3.58 -1.16 -7.23
CA TRP A 65 -2.20 -0.73 -7.05
C TRP A 65 -1.89 -0.23 -5.62
N LYS A 66 -2.91 0.22 -4.87
CA LYS A 66 -2.77 0.66 -3.47
C LYS A 66 -2.70 -0.53 -2.50
N VAL A 67 -3.22 -1.69 -2.90
CA VAL A 67 -3.25 -2.88 -2.04
C VAL A 67 -1.85 -3.30 -1.59
N PRO A 68 -0.85 -3.48 -2.48
CA PRO A 68 0.50 -3.82 -2.05
C PRO A 68 1.13 -2.75 -1.15
N LEU A 69 0.78 -1.47 -1.30
CA LEU A 69 1.27 -0.39 -0.44
C LEU A 69 0.77 -0.57 1.01
N VAL A 70 -0.52 -0.89 1.19
CA VAL A 70 -1.11 -1.15 2.52
C VAL A 70 -0.43 -2.35 3.17
N TYR A 71 -0.26 -3.46 2.43
CA TYR A 71 0.39 -4.65 2.96
C TYR A 71 1.89 -4.44 3.25
N ALA A 72 2.58 -3.62 2.46
CA ALA A 72 3.96 -3.24 2.74
C ALA A 72 4.07 -2.45 4.05
N GLY A 73 3.17 -1.49 4.28
CA GLY A 73 3.12 -0.71 5.53
C GLY A 73 2.83 -1.59 6.76
N LEU A 74 1.82 -2.44 6.68
CA LEU A 74 1.47 -3.36 7.76
C LEU A 74 2.54 -4.43 7.98
N GLY A 75 3.14 -4.95 6.92
CA GLY A 75 4.23 -5.92 6.99
C GLY A 75 5.47 -5.33 7.65
N PHE A 76 5.84 -4.10 7.32
CA PHE A 76 6.94 -3.39 7.96
C PHE A 76 6.65 -3.14 9.46
N ALA A 77 5.44 -2.70 9.81
CA ALA A 77 5.05 -2.51 11.20
C ALA A 77 5.10 -3.83 11.99
N THR A 78 4.61 -4.92 11.41
CA THR A 78 4.68 -6.27 12.01
C THR A 78 6.13 -6.72 12.20
N TYR A 79 6.99 -6.49 11.22
CA TYR A 79 8.42 -6.77 11.34
C TYR A 79 9.04 -6.01 12.53
N MET A 80 8.74 -4.71 12.67
CA MET A 80 9.23 -3.89 13.78
C MET A 80 8.75 -4.41 15.14
N ILE A 81 7.49 -4.88 15.23
CA ILE A 81 6.96 -5.50 16.47
C ILE A 81 7.75 -6.75 16.80
N ILE A 82 7.91 -7.66 15.85
CA ILE A 82 8.56 -8.96 16.07
C ILE A 82 10.04 -8.77 16.45
N ASP A 83 10.77 -7.90 15.75
CA ASP A 83 12.19 -7.66 15.99
C ASP A 83 12.42 -7.03 17.37
N ASN A 84 11.68 -5.97 17.70
CA ASN A 84 11.82 -5.31 19.00
C ASN A 84 11.35 -6.21 20.14
N LYS A 85 10.29 -7.02 19.96
CA LYS A 85 9.82 -7.96 20.97
C LYS A 85 10.84 -9.09 21.23
N LYS A 86 11.53 -9.58 20.20
CA LYS A 86 12.62 -10.55 20.36
C LYS A 86 13.75 -9.96 21.20
N LYS A 87 14.16 -8.72 20.91
CA LYS A 87 15.21 -8.02 21.67
C LYS A 87 14.76 -7.76 23.11
N TYR A 88 13.53 -7.28 23.30
CA TYR A 88 12.94 -7.10 24.62
C TYR A 88 13.00 -8.39 25.45
N ASN A 89 12.51 -9.51 24.88
CA ASN A 89 12.50 -10.79 25.57
C ASN A 89 13.92 -11.26 25.92
N ARG A 90 14.89 -11.06 25.05
CA ARG A 90 16.29 -11.44 25.27
C ARG A 90 16.89 -10.71 26.48
N TYR A 91 16.70 -9.39 26.56
CA TYR A 91 17.17 -8.60 27.71
C TYR A 91 16.36 -8.85 28.98
N GLN A 92 15.07 -9.14 28.84
CA GLN A 92 14.23 -9.54 29.97
C GLN A 92 14.68 -10.87 30.57
N GLN A 93 14.98 -11.86 29.73
CA GLN A 93 15.45 -13.18 30.16
C GLN A 93 16.79 -13.08 30.91
N ALA A 94 17.72 -12.32 30.34
CA ALA A 94 19.03 -12.08 30.98
C ALA A 94 18.87 -11.47 32.37
N ARG A 95 17.93 -10.53 32.52
CA ARG A 95 17.64 -9.93 33.82
C ARG A 95 17.01 -10.90 34.80
N ILE A 96 16.12 -11.79 34.33
CA ILE A 96 15.52 -12.83 35.17
C ILE A 96 16.62 -13.74 35.70
N TYR A 97 17.53 -14.22 34.86
CA TYR A 97 18.64 -15.12 35.27
C TYR A 97 19.59 -14.50 36.29
N ARG A 98 19.73 -13.16 36.31
CA ARG A 98 20.52 -12.48 37.36
C ARG A 98 19.79 -12.38 38.69
N LEU A 99 18.47 -12.40 38.68
CA LEU A 99 17.64 -12.17 39.88
C LEU A 99 17.15 -13.48 40.52
N ASP A 100 17.25 -14.61 39.80
CA ASP A 100 16.77 -15.90 40.31
C ASP A 100 17.66 -16.51 41.40
N GLY A 101 18.90 -16.00 41.55
CA GLY A 101 19.86 -16.47 42.55
C GLY A 101 20.42 -17.89 42.30
N ASP A 102 20.12 -18.46 41.12
CA ASP A 102 20.62 -19.78 40.74
C ASP A 102 21.97 -19.64 40.01
N SER A 103 23.02 -20.16 40.60
CA SER A 103 24.37 -20.14 40.02
C SER A 103 24.53 -21.03 38.79
N THR A 104 23.53 -21.86 38.47
CA THR A 104 23.53 -22.71 37.26
C THR A 104 22.98 -21.97 36.03
N THR A 105 22.20 -20.91 36.24
CA THR A 105 21.70 -20.07 35.16
C THR A 105 22.74 -19.00 34.77
N VAL A 106 23.25 -19.07 33.53
CA VAL A 106 24.21 -18.11 33.04
C VAL A 106 23.51 -17.07 32.16
N ASP A 107 23.60 -15.80 32.59
CA ASP A 107 23.13 -14.69 31.78
C ASP A 107 24.04 -14.48 30.55
N GLU A 108 23.45 -14.37 29.37
CA GLU A 108 24.14 -14.12 28.09
C GLU A 108 25.00 -12.84 28.12
N PHE A 109 24.65 -11.88 28.96
CA PHE A 109 25.31 -10.56 29.07
C PHE A 109 26.15 -10.42 30.34
N ALA A 110 26.45 -11.52 31.01
CA ALA A 110 27.28 -11.52 32.21
C ALA A 110 28.64 -10.89 31.90
N GLY A 111 29.03 -9.89 32.68
CA GLY A 111 30.29 -9.16 32.50
C GLY A 111 30.30 -8.09 31.38
N LEU A 112 29.26 -8.05 30.51
CA LEU A 112 29.15 -7.04 29.43
C LEU A 112 28.32 -5.82 29.86
N TYR A 113 27.24 -6.03 30.58
CA TYR A 113 26.33 -4.99 31.01
C TYR A 113 26.05 -5.06 32.51
N SER A 114 25.94 -3.90 33.15
CA SER A 114 25.43 -3.83 34.53
C SER A 114 23.91 -4.08 34.55
N ASP A 115 23.36 -4.40 35.72
CA ASP A 115 21.92 -4.61 35.92
C ASP A 115 21.11 -3.39 35.53
N GLU A 116 21.64 -2.19 35.84
CA GLU A 116 21.02 -0.93 35.47
C GLU A 116 21.01 -0.71 33.96
N ALA A 117 22.11 -1.09 33.27
CA ALA A 117 22.19 -1.00 31.82
C ALA A 117 21.20 -1.96 31.13
N LEU A 118 21.08 -3.19 31.61
CA LEU A 118 20.09 -4.16 31.10
C LEU A 118 18.66 -3.65 31.30
N PHE A 119 18.35 -3.06 32.45
CA PHE A 119 17.04 -2.46 32.69
C PHE A 119 16.73 -1.32 31.71
N LYS A 120 17.68 -0.42 31.47
CA LYS A 120 17.53 0.70 30.52
C LYS A 120 17.34 0.19 29.08
N ILE A 121 18.17 -0.77 28.65
CA ILE A 121 18.10 -1.33 27.30
C ILE A 121 16.76 -2.04 27.08
N ARG A 122 16.33 -2.89 28.02
CA ARG A 122 15.02 -3.52 27.99
C ARG A 122 13.89 -2.50 27.86
N ALA A 123 13.94 -1.42 28.67
CA ALA A 123 12.91 -0.38 28.63
C ALA A 123 12.85 0.37 27.29
N ILE A 124 13.99 0.52 26.59
CA ILE A 124 14.02 1.08 25.23
C ILE A 124 13.26 0.17 24.26
N TYR A 125 13.52 -1.13 24.27
CA TYR A 125 12.83 -2.07 23.38
C TYR A 125 11.34 -2.21 23.72
N ASP A 126 10.97 -2.15 24.98
CA ASP A 126 9.57 -2.11 25.41
C ASP A 126 8.83 -0.89 24.79
N LYS A 127 9.42 0.29 24.93
CA LYS A 127 8.88 1.52 24.29
C LYS A 127 8.82 1.39 22.76
N ASN A 128 9.80 0.75 22.14
CA ASN A 128 9.80 0.57 20.69
C ASN A 128 8.69 -0.38 20.24
N VAL A 129 8.41 -1.44 21.00
CA VAL A 129 7.27 -2.33 20.75
C VAL A 129 5.95 -1.56 20.86
N GLN A 130 5.79 -0.76 21.90
CA GLN A 130 4.58 0.07 22.09
C GLN A 130 4.40 1.05 20.93
N LYS A 131 5.46 1.76 20.51
CA LYS A 131 5.44 2.63 19.32
C LYS A 131 5.05 1.88 18.06
N ALA A 132 5.58 0.67 17.85
CA ALA A 132 5.26 -0.14 16.67
C ALA A 132 3.79 -0.54 16.62
N TYR A 133 3.15 -0.85 17.77
CA TYR A 133 1.70 -1.07 17.85
C TYR A 133 0.91 0.18 17.48
N ILE A 134 1.31 1.35 17.99
CA ILE A 134 0.65 2.63 17.66
C ILE A 134 0.75 2.88 16.14
N TRP A 135 1.93 2.71 15.56
CA TRP A 135 2.13 2.88 14.11
C TRP A 135 1.29 1.91 13.28
N THR A 136 1.13 0.66 13.73
CA THR A 136 0.25 -0.31 13.08
C THR A 136 -1.19 0.20 13.05
N GLY A 137 -1.68 0.73 14.18
CA GLY A 137 -3.01 1.34 14.27
C GLY A 137 -3.18 2.55 13.34
N VAL A 138 -2.16 3.42 13.28
CA VAL A 138 -2.18 4.59 12.40
C VAL A 138 -2.23 4.18 10.92
N VAL A 139 -1.35 3.27 10.48
CA VAL A 139 -1.33 2.79 9.09
C VAL A 139 -2.65 2.14 8.71
N TYR A 140 -3.21 1.32 9.59
CA TYR A 140 -4.50 0.68 9.37
C TYR A 140 -5.65 1.70 9.26
N SER A 141 -5.71 2.67 10.18
CA SER A 141 -6.74 3.70 10.17
C SER A 141 -6.65 4.58 8.91
N LEU A 142 -5.43 4.97 8.52
CA LEU A 142 -5.22 5.73 7.28
C LEU A 142 -5.66 4.94 6.04
N SER A 143 -5.45 3.63 6.01
CA SER A 143 -5.92 2.77 4.90
C SER A 143 -7.44 2.78 4.78
N ILE A 144 -8.17 2.75 5.89
CA ILE A 144 -9.65 2.80 5.90
C ILE A 144 -10.13 4.17 5.42
N ILE A 145 -9.53 5.24 5.94
CA ILE A 145 -9.88 6.62 5.57
C ILE A 145 -9.61 6.86 4.08
N ASP A 146 -8.46 6.42 3.57
CA ASP A 146 -8.12 6.51 2.14
C ASP A 146 -9.17 5.82 1.26
N ALA A 147 -9.59 4.61 1.62
CA ALA A 147 -10.63 3.90 0.87
C ALA A 147 -11.97 4.64 0.90
N PHE A 148 -12.33 5.23 2.02
CA PHE A 148 -13.56 6.01 2.17
C PHE A 148 -13.53 7.29 1.33
N VAL A 149 -12.44 8.04 1.40
CA VAL A 149 -12.24 9.28 0.63
C VAL A 149 -12.22 8.98 -0.87
N ASP A 150 -11.51 7.94 -1.29
CA ASP A 150 -11.48 7.50 -2.69
C ASP A 150 -12.87 7.19 -3.24
N ALA A 151 -13.72 6.54 -2.43
CA ALA A 151 -15.09 6.24 -2.82
C ALA A 151 -15.96 7.51 -2.93
N HIS A 152 -15.74 8.50 -2.08
CA HIS A 152 -16.42 9.79 -2.18
C HIS A 152 -15.98 10.55 -3.43
N LEU A 153 -14.68 10.66 -3.67
CA LEU A 153 -14.13 11.41 -4.79
C LEU A 153 -14.48 10.79 -6.15
N SER A 154 -14.62 9.46 -6.22
CA SER A 154 -15.02 8.80 -7.48
C SER A 154 -16.47 9.08 -7.90
N ASN A 155 -17.28 9.63 -7.00
CA ASN A 155 -18.66 10.04 -7.31
C ASN A 155 -18.74 11.50 -7.79
N PHE A 156 -17.66 12.27 -7.67
CA PHE A 156 -17.58 13.61 -8.26
C PHE A 156 -17.08 13.47 -9.69
N ASP A 157 -18.02 13.47 -10.63
CA ASP A 157 -17.72 13.50 -12.06
C ASP A 157 -17.30 14.93 -12.44
N VAL A 158 -16.01 15.13 -12.65
CA VAL A 158 -15.43 16.44 -13.01
C VAL A 158 -15.19 16.51 -14.52
N SER A 159 -15.60 15.50 -15.27
CA SER A 159 -15.13 15.31 -16.65
C SER A 159 -16.19 15.46 -17.73
N ASP A 160 -17.42 15.84 -17.40
CA ASP A 160 -18.47 15.85 -18.43
C ASP A 160 -18.52 17.09 -19.31
N ASP A 161 -17.79 18.17 -18.99
CA ASP A 161 -17.92 19.43 -19.73
C ASP A 161 -16.67 19.89 -20.51
N LEU A 162 -15.54 19.20 -20.44
CA LEU A 162 -14.34 19.57 -21.19
C LEU A 162 -13.99 18.52 -22.22
N SER A 163 -14.41 18.73 -23.46
CA SER A 163 -13.95 17.92 -24.60
C SER A 163 -13.05 18.72 -25.53
N ILE A 164 -11.84 18.17 -25.78
CA ILE A 164 -10.92 18.70 -26.77
C ILE A 164 -11.14 17.93 -28.07
N ARG A 165 -11.64 18.60 -29.09
CA ARG A 165 -11.79 18.04 -30.44
C ARG A 165 -10.71 18.58 -31.35
N TRP A 166 -9.99 17.68 -31.99
CA TRP A 166 -9.06 17.99 -33.06
C TRP A 166 -9.80 17.85 -34.38
N MET A 167 -9.85 18.92 -35.17
CA MET A 167 -10.46 18.89 -36.51
C MET A 167 -9.46 19.39 -37.52
N PRO A 168 -9.29 18.70 -38.65
CA PRO A 168 -8.59 19.30 -39.79
C PRO A 168 -9.41 20.47 -40.29
N SER A 169 -8.81 21.65 -40.44
CA SER A 169 -9.45 22.83 -40.98
C SER A 169 -8.70 23.31 -42.20
N THR A 170 -9.43 23.88 -43.17
CA THR A 170 -8.85 24.54 -44.35
C THR A 170 -8.84 26.05 -44.13
N LEU A 171 -7.67 26.65 -44.15
CA LEU A 171 -7.52 28.11 -44.08
C LEU A 171 -7.66 28.69 -45.49
N GLY A 172 -8.79 29.34 -45.74
CA GLY A 172 -8.93 30.22 -46.92
C GLY A 172 -8.70 29.59 -48.30
N GLY A 173 -8.94 28.29 -48.46
CA GLY A 173 -8.92 27.62 -49.77
C GLY A 173 -7.57 27.08 -50.26
N THR A 174 -6.44 27.41 -49.64
CA THR A 174 -5.10 26.97 -50.07
C THR A 174 -4.19 26.39 -49.00
N GLY A 175 -4.63 26.31 -47.74
CA GLY A 175 -3.83 25.78 -46.63
C GLY A 175 -4.56 24.75 -45.81
N TYR A 176 -3.84 23.69 -45.39
CA TYR A 176 -4.33 22.72 -44.42
C TYR A 176 -3.88 23.14 -43.01
N GLY A 177 -4.79 23.17 -42.05
CA GLY A 177 -4.53 23.51 -40.66
C GLY A 177 -5.17 22.52 -39.71
N LEU A 178 -4.78 22.57 -38.45
CA LEU A 178 -5.43 21.83 -37.32
C LEU A 178 -6.15 22.87 -36.46
N SER A 179 -7.44 22.73 -36.29
CA SER A 179 -8.22 23.51 -35.33
C SER A 179 -8.43 22.67 -34.03
N ILE A 180 -8.31 23.36 -32.91
CA ILE A 180 -8.60 22.80 -31.60
C ILE A 180 -9.87 23.50 -31.09
N ALA A 181 -10.94 22.75 -30.92
CA ALA A 181 -12.17 23.25 -30.33
C ALA A 181 -12.23 22.76 -28.85
N LEU A 182 -12.41 23.70 -27.93
CA LEU A 182 -12.73 23.45 -26.53
C LEU A 182 -14.25 23.61 -26.38
N GLU A 183 -14.94 22.51 -26.09
CA GLU A 183 -16.35 22.54 -25.70
C GLU A 183 -16.39 22.57 -24.15
N PHE A 184 -17.13 23.56 -23.60
CA PHE A 184 -17.37 23.75 -22.17
C PHE A 184 -18.76 23.27 -21.82
#